data_f8470dfd7e7f399ea63736753f9be2fe
#
_entry.id   f8470dfd7e7f399ea63736753f9be2fe
#
_cell.length_a   1.000
_cell.length_b   1.000
_cell.length_c   1.000
_cell.angle_alpha   90.00
_cell.angle_beta   90.00
_cell.angle_gamma   90.00
#
_symmetry.space_group_name_H-M   'P 1'
#
loop_
_entity.id
_entity.type
_entity.pdbx_description
1 polymer ?
#
loop_
_entity_poly.entity_id
_entity_poly.type
_entity_poly.pdbx_seq_one_letter_code
_entity_poly.pdbx_strand_id
1 'polypeptide(L)'
;MPVYNASSTVGESVESVLSQTMGDLELICVDDGSTDGSRAVLEGIAGRDARVRVIAQENAGPSAARNTGLDAARGRIICTIDADDALVPEHCARLVEVFERTGAEVVVFGAVCEPEDAASERIRELLSPRAASYASFAPELLFSAHAQPYAWRAAWTRSLEERELVRFPEGVRLGEDAAFLFTLYPVAHGIELIPDKLYRYRMVGGSLTHALDDPSALARKVAQHLGAFEAIFAEWSRRGLELLCPAQMVTWCLDMTAFDLVRLPAKEGAAAVARLAQTLADVYGEAWAELPRQQAVRRTARQVADAAAAGTGLTLGKIDIVRFFLATRGLRACVQRVLR
;
A
#
# COMPACT_ATOMS: atom_id res chain seq x y z
N MET A 1 8.71 12.26 5.06
CA MET A 1 9.79 11.31 4.68
C MET A 1 10.17 10.52 5.91
N PRO A 2 9.84 9.23 6.04
CA PRO A 2 10.41 8.34 7.05
C PRO A 2 11.85 7.99 6.67
N VAL A 3 12.77 7.96 7.62
CA VAL A 3 14.20 7.69 7.38
C VAL A 3 14.71 6.70 8.41
N TYR A 4 15.26 5.58 7.94
CA TYR A 4 15.94 4.60 8.76
C TYR A 4 17.10 3.96 8.00
N ASN A 5 18.34 4.22 8.42
CA ASN A 5 19.56 3.69 7.80
C ASN A 5 19.62 3.89 6.28
N ALA A 6 19.41 5.12 5.84
CA ALA A 6 19.36 5.55 4.44
C ALA A 6 20.46 6.56 4.05
N SER A 7 21.61 6.52 4.74
CA SER A 7 22.68 7.54 4.56
C SER A 7 23.22 7.65 3.14
N SER A 8 23.12 6.58 2.34
CA SER A 8 23.54 6.57 0.94
C SER A 8 22.57 7.20 -0.04
N THR A 9 21.29 7.36 0.31
CA THR A 9 20.21 7.78 -0.60
C THR A 9 19.50 9.04 -0.14
N VAL A 10 19.35 9.23 1.17
CA VAL A 10 18.53 10.31 1.74
C VAL A 10 18.94 11.70 1.26
N GLY A 11 20.22 11.94 1.02
CA GLY A 11 20.70 13.23 0.50
C GLY A 11 20.11 13.58 -0.87
N GLU A 12 20.10 12.63 -1.80
CA GLU A 12 19.50 12.81 -3.13
C GLU A 12 17.98 12.92 -3.06
N SER A 13 17.35 12.14 -2.17
CA SER A 13 15.89 12.20 -1.96
C SER A 13 15.46 13.57 -1.47
N VAL A 14 16.14 14.13 -0.47
CA VAL A 14 15.90 15.49 0.04
C VAL A 14 16.16 16.53 -1.05
N GLU A 15 17.26 16.42 -1.80
CA GLU A 15 17.58 17.37 -2.87
C GLU A 15 16.51 17.39 -3.96
N SER A 16 15.91 16.25 -4.29
CA SER A 16 14.80 16.17 -5.25
C SER A 16 13.56 16.96 -4.81
N VAL A 17 13.34 17.09 -3.50
CA VAL A 17 12.27 17.92 -2.92
C VAL A 17 12.68 19.40 -2.90
N LEU A 18 13.91 19.72 -2.55
CA LEU A 18 14.38 21.09 -2.46
C LEU A 18 14.53 21.78 -3.84
N SER A 19 14.73 20.98 -4.89
CA SER A 19 14.84 21.44 -6.29
C SER A 19 13.51 21.53 -7.02
N GLN A 20 12.37 21.43 -6.33
CA GLN A 20 11.05 21.58 -6.94
C GLN A 20 10.87 22.97 -7.56
N THR A 21 10.15 23.03 -8.70
CA THR A 21 9.82 24.29 -9.39
C THR A 21 8.93 25.22 -8.55
N MET A 22 8.20 24.65 -7.58
CA MET A 22 7.43 25.38 -6.58
C MET A 22 8.20 25.43 -5.27
N GLY A 23 8.50 26.63 -4.78
CA GLY A 23 9.30 26.84 -3.57
C GLY A 23 8.52 26.86 -2.26
N ASP A 24 7.19 27.03 -2.30
CA ASP A 24 6.31 27.04 -1.11
C ASP A 24 6.01 25.62 -0.67
N LEU A 25 6.97 25.00 0.00
CA LEU A 25 6.92 23.64 0.53
C LEU A 25 7.68 23.53 1.85
N GLU A 26 7.32 22.53 2.63
CA GLU A 26 8.11 22.03 3.76
C GLU A 26 8.41 20.54 3.55
N LEU A 27 9.58 20.11 3.98
CA LEU A 27 9.97 18.71 4.04
C LEU A 27 10.21 18.29 5.49
N ILE A 28 9.41 17.36 5.99
CA ILE A 28 9.56 16.81 7.32
C ILE A 28 10.21 15.43 7.20
N CYS A 29 11.48 15.34 7.63
CA CYS A 29 12.23 14.09 7.70
C CYS A 29 12.12 13.55 9.12
N VAL A 30 11.60 12.33 9.27
CA VAL A 30 11.51 11.67 10.57
C VAL A 30 12.55 10.57 10.61
N ASP A 31 13.63 10.81 11.37
CA ASP A 31 14.68 9.82 11.63
C ASP A 31 14.19 8.83 12.68
N ASP A 32 13.88 7.63 12.23
CA ASP A 32 13.33 6.53 13.04
C ASP A 32 14.43 5.72 13.73
N GLY A 33 15.34 6.41 14.42
CA GLY A 33 16.40 5.80 15.19
C GLY A 33 17.52 5.21 14.32
N SER A 34 17.93 5.91 13.26
CA SER A 34 19.05 5.47 12.40
C SER A 34 20.35 5.31 13.19
N THR A 35 21.09 4.27 12.84
CA THR A 35 22.40 3.94 13.44
C THR A 35 23.58 4.18 12.50
N ASP A 36 23.28 4.63 11.27
CA ASP A 36 24.26 5.05 10.26
C ASP A 36 24.42 6.59 10.21
N GLY A 37 24.94 7.13 9.14
CA GLY A 37 25.11 8.58 8.94
C GLY A 37 23.85 9.36 8.54
N SER A 38 22.67 8.73 8.42
CA SER A 38 21.45 9.35 7.89
C SER A 38 21.08 10.64 8.61
N ARG A 39 21.04 10.61 9.94
CA ARG A 39 20.71 11.76 10.76
C ARG A 39 21.66 12.93 10.55
N ALA A 40 22.96 12.67 10.50
CA ALA A 40 23.96 13.72 10.28
C ALA A 40 23.80 14.38 8.89
N VAL A 41 23.46 13.60 7.87
CA VAL A 41 23.14 14.12 6.52
C VAL A 41 21.93 15.06 6.59
N LEU A 42 20.85 14.64 7.23
CA LEU A 42 19.62 15.42 7.38
C LEU A 42 19.85 16.73 8.15
N GLU A 43 20.52 16.65 9.31
CA GLU A 43 20.83 17.84 10.13
C GLU A 43 21.74 18.81 9.37
N GLY A 44 22.71 18.31 8.58
CA GLY A 44 23.56 19.12 7.72
C GLY A 44 22.77 19.86 6.60
N ILE A 45 21.72 19.25 6.07
CA ILE A 45 20.84 19.88 5.07
C ILE A 45 19.90 20.87 5.75
N ALA A 46 19.25 20.50 6.84
CA ALA A 46 18.33 21.38 7.60
C ALA A 46 19.04 22.66 8.11
N GLY A 47 20.33 22.57 8.42
CA GLY A 47 21.12 23.77 8.77
C GLY A 47 21.34 24.75 7.62
N ARG A 48 21.06 24.38 6.38
CA ARG A 48 21.26 25.20 5.16
C ARG A 48 19.97 25.59 4.47
N ASP A 49 18.88 24.85 4.71
CA ASP A 49 17.58 25.10 4.09
C ASP A 49 16.45 25.00 5.13
N ALA A 50 15.83 26.15 5.44
CA ALA A 50 14.78 26.27 6.45
C ALA A 50 13.49 25.52 6.09
N ARG A 51 13.32 25.06 4.87
CA ARG A 51 12.19 24.21 4.44
C ARG A 51 12.29 22.79 4.98
N VAL A 52 13.48 22.34 5.40
CA VAL A 52 13.71 21.00 5.96
C VAL A 52 13.62 21.03 7.47
N ARG A 53 12.78 20.16 8.02
CA ARG A 53 12.67 19.90 9.46
C ARG A 53 13.03 18.45 9.74
N VAL A 54 13.89 18.24 10.73
CA VAL A 54 14.27 16.88 11.16
C VAL A 54 13.64 16.60 12.52
N ILE A 55 12.95 15.49 12.64
CA ILE A 55 12.39 14.96 13.88
C ILE A 55 13.07 13.61 14.12
N ALA A 56 13.61 13.40 15.32
CA ALA A 56 14.21 12.13 15.71
C ALA A 56 13.27 11.41 16.68
N GLN A 57 13.13 10.11 16.51
CA GLN A 57 12.39 9.22 17.40
C GLN A 57 13.14 7.91 17.64
N GLU A 58 12.76 7.14 18.65
CA GLU A 58 13.17 5.75 18.79
C GLU A 58 12.55 4.91 17.67
N ASN A 59 13.27 3.90 17.19
CA ASN A 59 12.79 3.07 16.08
C ASN A 59 11.46 2.40 16.40
N ALA A 60 10.41 2.83 15.70
CA ALA A 60 9.04 2.33 15.83
C ALA A 60 8.45 1.88 14.47
N GLY A 61 9.24 1.96 13.39
CA GLY A 61 8.89 1.53 12.05
C GLY A 61 8.31 2.64 11.17
N PRO A 62 8.18 2.37 9.85
CA PRO A 62 7.83 3.40 8.86
C PRO A 62 6.45 4.02 9.09
N SER A 63 5.49 3.25 9.58
CA SER A 63 4.14 3.76 9.92
C SER A 63 4.19 4.82 11.02
N ALA A 64 4.89 4.55 12.12
CA ALA A 64 5.05 5.49 13.22
C ALA A 64 5.79 6.77 12.76
N ALA A 65 6.86 6.61 11.97
CA ALA A 65 7.59 7.74 11.41
C ALA A 65 6.73 8.59 10.48
N ARG A 66 5.92 7.96 9.60
CA ARG A 66 4.96 8.70 8.74
C ARG A 66 3.91 9.41 9.59
N ASN A 67 3.35 8.78 10.62
CA ASN A 67 2.38 9.39 11.53
C ASN A 67 2.97 10.61 12.27
N THR A 68 4.21 10.50 12.79
CA THR A 68 4.93 11.63 13.39
C THR A 68 5.10 12.78 12.39
N GLY A 69 5.38 12.46 11.11
CA GLY A 69 5.45 13.44 10.04
C GLY A 69 4.10 14.12 9.77
N LEU A 70 2.99 13.35 9.76
CA LEU A 70 1.64 13.87 9.58
C LEU A 70 1.26 14.83 10.70
N ASP A 71 1.54 14.49 11.96
CA ASP A 71 1.25 15.35 13.12
C ASP A 71 2.04 16.68 13.09
N ALA A 72 3.19 16.66 12.46
CA ALA A 72 4.05 17.85 12.30
C ALA A 72 3.73 18.69 11.06
N ALA A 73 2.95 18.16 10.09
CA ALA A 73 2.69 18.79 8.80
C ALA A 73 1.78 20.03 8.95
N ARG A 74 2.13 21.09 8.19
CA ARG A 74 1.42 22.37 8.15
C ARG A 74 0.91 22.73 6.77
N GLY A 75 1.47 22.10 5.74
CA GLY A 75 1.12 22.34 4.35
C GLY A 75 -0.36 22.02 4.06
N ARG A 76 -0.96 22.74 3.12
CA ARG A 76 -2.35 22.52 2.67
C ARG A 76 -2.53 21.18 1.98
N ILE A 77 -1.49 20.72 1.28
CA ILE A 77 -1.45 19.43 0.58
C ILE A 77 -0.35 18.60 1.23
N ILE A 78 -0.65 17.35 1.52
CA ILE A 78 0.26 16.38 2.12
C ILE A 78 0.56 15.29 1.09
N CYS A 79 1.83 14.91 0.98
CA CYS A 79 2.27 13.71 0.27
C CYS A 79 3.45 13.07 1.00
N THR A 80 3.68 11.79 0.77
CA THR A 80 4.81 11.06 1.33
C THR A 80 5.87 10.81 0.26
N ILE A 81 7.12 10.74 0.69
CA ILE A 81 8.26 10.32 -0.13
C ILE A 81 9.13 9.40 0.71
N ASP A 82 9.63 8.30 0.15
CA ASP A 82 10.56 7.40 0.81
C ASP A 82 12.01 7.90 0.66
N ALA A 83 12.87 7.55 1.62
CA ALA A 83 14.24 8.10 1.74
C ALA A 83 15.23 7.56 0.69
N ASP A 84 14.80 6.63 -0.14
CA ASP A 84 15.55 6.04 -1.25
C ASP A 84 15.00 6.40 -2.64
N ASP A 85 13.92 7.18 -2.70
CA ASP A 85 13.24 7.60 -3.93
C ASP A 85 13.47 9.09 -4.26
N ALA A 86 12.89 9.56 -5.37
CA ALA A 86 12.99 10.98 -5.77
C ALA A 86 11.69 11.47 -6.41
N LEU A 87 11.48 12.79 -6.38
CA LEU A 87 10.40 13.46 -7.09
C LEU A 87 10.92 14.06 -8.42
N VAL A 88 10.03 14.16 -9.42
CA VAL A 88 10.33 14.97 -10.61
C VAL A 88 10.21 16.47 -10.25
N PRO A 89 10.90 17.38 -10.97
CA PRO A 89 10.93 18.80 -10.59
C PRO A 89 9.56 19.50 -10.54
N GLU A 90 8.59 19.02 -11.31
CA GLU A 90 7.25 19.60 -11.42
C GLU A 90 6.23 19.00 -10.47
N HIS A 91 6.61 18.04 -9.62
CA HIS A 91 5.69 17.27 -8.75
C HIS A 91 4.77 18.17 -7.92
N CYS A 92 5.35 19.09 -7.13
CA CYS A 92 4.56 19.95 -6.26
C CYS A 92 3.68 20.93 -7.05
N ALA A 93 4.21 21.56 -8.07
CA ALA A 93 3.46 22.52 -8.90
C ALA A 93 2.28 21.84 -9.60
N ARG A 94 2.50 20.62 -10.13
CA ARG A 94 1.46 19.86 -10.82
C ARG A 94 0.35 19.39 -9.87
N LEU A 95 0.69 18.97 -8.67
CA LEU A 95 -0.31 18.61 -7.66
C LEU A 95 -1.17 19.82 -7.28
N VAL A 96 -0.55 20.97 -6.98
CA VAL A 96 -1.29 22.20 -6.65
C VAL A 96 -2.27 22.56 -7.76
N GLU A 97 -1.81 22.56 -9.02
CA GLU A 97 -2.67 22.83 -10.19
C GLU A 97 -3.89 21.90 -10.22
N VAL A 98 -3.70 20.60 -9.99
CA VAL A 98 -4.80 19.62 -10.02
C VAL A 98 -5.79 19.89 -8.88
N PHE A 99 -5.30 20.06 -7.65
CA PHE A 99 -6.15 20.35 -6.49
C PHE A 99 -6.97 21.63 -6.67
N GLU A 100 -6.35 22.71 -7.19
CA GLU A 100 -7.04 23.98 -7.41
C GLU A 100 -8.07 23.92 -8.53
N ARG A 101 -7.76 23.18 -9.59
CA ARG A 101 -8.67 23.01 -10.72
C ARG A 101 -9.87 22.13 -10.39
N THR A 102 -9.71 21.09 -9.60
CA THR A 102 -10.74 20.05 -9.41
C THR A 102 -11.47 20.17 -8.08
N GLY A 103 -10.85 20.76 -7.06
CA GLY A 103 -11.36 20.76 -5.70
C GLY A 103 -11.35 19.38 -5.04
N ALA A 104 -10.65 18.40 -5.61
CA ALA A 104 -10.52 17.06 -5.06
C ALA A 104 -9.82 17.08 -3.69
N GLU A 105 -10.12 16.11 -2.85
CA GLU A 105 -9.41 15.92 -1.57
C GLU A 105 -8.23 14.96 -1.70
N VAL A 106 -8.21 14.12 -2.76
CA VAL A 106 -7.12 13.19 -3.04
C VAL A 106 -6.74 13.23 -4.52
N VAL A 107 -5.44 13.23 -4.81
CA VAL A 107 -4.90 13.08 -6.16
C VAL A 107 -3.94 11.90 -6.17
N VAL A 108 -4.17 10.95 -7.09
CA VAL A 108 -3.31 9.78 -7.32
C VAL A 108 -2.57 9.97 -8.63
N PHE A 109 -1.28 9.75 -8.62
CA PHE A 109 -0.40 9.96 -9.77
C PHE A 109 0.47 8.74 -10.10
N GLY A 110 1.13 8.79 -11.24
CA GLY A 110 2.02 7.74 -11.71
C GLY A 110 3.46 7.89 -11.23
N ALA A 111 4.25 6.83 -11.46
CA ALA A 111 5.69 6.83 -11.21
C ALA A 111 6.46 6.18 -12.37
N VAL A 112 7.74 6.51 -12.47
CA VAL A 112 8.73 5.78 -13.27
C VAL A 112 9.60 4.93 -12.35
N CYS A 113 10.01 3.74 -12.81
CA CYS A 113 10.97 2.92 -12.09
C CYS A 113 12.39 3.26 -12.52
N GLU A 114 13.33 3.21 -11.60
CA GLU A 114 14.76 3.41 -11.86
C GLU A 114 15.59 2.25 -11.28
N PRO A 115 16.33 1.49 -12.12
CA PRO A 115 16.30 1.55 -13.59
C PRO A 115 14.99 1.02 -14.19
N GLU A 116 14.61 1.53 -15.36
CA GLU A 116 13.31 1.24 -15.98
C GLU A 116 13.13 -0.26 -16.32
N ASP A 117 14.21 -0.92 -16.70
CA ASP A 117 14.25 -2.34 -17.05
C ASP A 117 14.13 -3.29 -15.85
N ALA A 118 14.36 -2.80 -14.63
CA ALA A 118 14.17 -3.58 -13.40
C ALA A 118 12.68 -3.87 -13.10
N ALA A 119 11.78 -3.04 -13.63
CA ALA A 119 10.35 -3.18 -13.38
C ALA A 119 9.70 -4.23 -14.29
N SER A 120 8.92 -5.14 -13.71
CA SER A 120 8.03 -6.00 -14.49
C SER A 120 6.94 -5.18 -15.20
N GLU A 121 6.37 -5.72 -16.30
CA GLU A 121 5.24 -5.09 -16.99
C GLU A 121 4.09 -4.76 -16.02
N ARG A 122 3.79 -5.68 -15.10
CA ARG A 122 2.77 -5.48 -14.08
C ARG A 122 3.05 -4.28 -13.17
N ILE A 123 4.30 -4.09 -12.74
CA ILE A 123 4.67 -2.92 -11.91
C ILE A 123 4.50 -1.64 -12.72
N ARG A 124 4.96 -1.62 -13.97
CA ARG A 124 4.79 -0.46 -14.86
C ARG A 124 3.31 -0.11 -15.10
N GLU A 125 2.45 -1.12 -15.27
CA GLU A 125 0.99 -0.92 -15.39
C GLU A 125 0.40 -0.35 -14.09
N LEU A 126 0.76 -0.92 -12.93
CA LEU A 126 0.30 -0.41 -11.62
C LEU A 126 0.71 1.05 -11.38
N LEU A 127 1.91 1.43 -11.82
CA LEU A 127 2.44 2.79 -11.67
C LEU A 127 1.95 3.75 -12.77
N SER A 128 0.98 3.34 -13.59
CA SER A 128 0.45 4.12 -14.71
C SER A 128 -1.07 4.23 -14.61
N PRO A 129 -1.59 5.02 -13.67
CA PRO A 129 -3.03 5.22 -13.55
C PRO A 129 -3.57 5.87 -14.82
N ARG A 130 -4.82 5.57 -15.15
CA ARG A 130 -5.54 6.27 -16.22
C ARG A 130 -6.26 7.46 -15.62
N ALA A 131 -6.36 8.54 -16.39
CA ALA A 131 -7.10 9.72 -15.95
C ALA A 131 -8.56 9.34 -15.64
N ALA A 132 -8.99 9.66 -14.43
CA ALA A 132 -10.35 9.41 -13.95
C ALA A 132 -10.68 10.34 -12.78
N SER A 133 -11.95 10.70 -12.65
CA SER A 133 -12.47 11.54 -11.57
C SER A 133 -13.59 10.80 -10.85
N TYR A 134 -13.54 10.78 -9.54
CA TYR A 134 -14.53 10.16 -8.67
C TYR A 134 -15.05 11.22 -7.67
N ALA A 135 -16.34 11.45 -7.64
CA ALA A 135 -16.95 12.39 -6.68
C ALA A 135 -16.88 11.87 -5.24
N SER A 136 -16.83 10.55 -5.06
CA SER A 136 -16.70 9.85 -3.79
C SER A 136 -16.06 8.48 -4.01
N PHE A 137 -15.89 7.71 -2.95
CA PHE A 137 -15.35 6.36 -3.04
C PHE A 137 -16.08 5.48 -4.07
N ALA A 138 -15.31 4.79 -4.87
CA ALA A 138 -15.73 3.69 -5.73
C ALA A 138 -14.81 2.49 -5.53
N PRO A 139 -15.32 1.25 -5.46
CA PRO A 139 -14.49 0.07 -5.22
C PRO A 139 -13.35 -0.11 -6.22
N GLU A 140 -13.51 0.40 -7.45
CA GLU A 140 -12.48 0.39 -8.50
C GLU A 140 -11.17 1.03 -8.05
N LEU A 141 -11.22 2.06 -7.19
CA LEU A 141 -10.03 2.73 -6.64
C LEU A 141 -9.12 1.75 -5.89
N LEU A 142 -9.71 0.80 -5.16
CA LEU A 142 -8.96 -0.20 -4.40
C LEU A 142 -8.58 -1.43 -5.22
N PHE A 143 -9.37 -1.80 -6.26
CA PHE A 143 -9.24 -3.14 -6.83
C PHE A 143 -8.89 -3.16 -8.32
N SER A 144 -9.09 -2.10 -9.09
CA SER A 144 -8.90 -2.13 -10.54
C SER A 144 -8.42 -0.83 -11.20
N ALA A 145 -8.51 0.31 -10.52
CA ALA A 145 -8.11 1.61 -11.09
C ALA A 145 -6.60 1.88 -11.02
N HIS A 146 -5.81 0.94 -10.53
CA HIS A 146 -4.35 1.09 -10.31
C HIS A 146 -4.01 2.28 -9.38
N ALA A 147 -4.89 2.57 -8.40
CA ALA A 147 -4.70 3.65 -7.45
C ALA A 147 -3.95 3.20 -6.17
N GLN A 148 -3.66 1.92 -6.04
CA GLN A 148 -2.85 1.34 -4.95
C GLN A 148 -1.74 0.44 -5.55
N PRO A 149 -0.77 -0.08 -4.79
CA PRO A 149 -0.75 -0.17 -3.32
C PRO A 149 0.04 0.94 -2.61
N TYR A 150 0.80 1.77 -3.30
CA TYR A 150 1.83 2.63 -2.71
C TYR A 150 1.24 3.97 -2.26
N ALA A 151 1.36 4.31 -0.96
CA ALA A 151 0.86 5.56 -0.39
C ALA A 151 1.59 6.80 -0.93
N TRP A 152 2.86 6.68 -1.30
CA TRP A 152 3.63 7.77 -1.91
C TRP A 152 3.12 8.21 -3.30
N ARG A 153 2.16 7.50 -3.89
CA ARG A 153 1.46 7.88 -5.13
C ARG A 153 0.20 8.70 -4.89
N ALA A 154 -0.15 8.94 -3.66
CA ALA A 154 -1.29 9.74 -3.28
C ALA A 154 -0.83 11.03 -2.60
N ALA A 155 -1.44 12.13 -3.00
CA ALA A 155 -1.42 13.38 -2.25
C ALA A 155 -2.84 13.66 -1.77
N TRP A 156 -2.98 14.30 -0.60
CA TRP A 156 -4.30 14.60 -0.03
C TRP A 156 -4.29 15.95 0.67
N THR A 157 -5.48 16.50 0.87
CA THR A 157 -5.61 17.78 1.57
C THR A 157 -5.44 17.61 3.09
N ARG A 158 -4.81 18.59 3.74
CA ARG A 158 -4.73 18.63 5.19
C ARG A 158 -6.10 18.71 5.86
N SER A 159 -7.09 19.34 5.23
CA SER A 159 -8.47 19.37 5.74
C SER A 159 -9.12 17.98 5.82
N LEU A 160 -8.83 17.09 4.85
CA LEU A 160 -9.22 15.68 4.92
C LEU A 160 -8.53 14.99 6.10
N GLU A 161 -7.22 15.21 6.25
CA GLU A 161 -6.42 14.64 7.34
C GLU A 161 -6.94 15.06 8.72
N GLU A 162 -7.20 16.36 8.91
CA GLU A 162 -7.71 16.92 10.18
C GLU A 162 -9.13 16.43 10.51
N ARG A 163 -9.98 16.25 9.49
CA ARG A 163 -11.35 15.77 9.65
C ARG A 163 -11.42 14.28 9.99
N GLU A 164 -10.63 13.47 9.29
CA GLU A 164 -10.75 12.02 9.34
C GLU A 164 -9.68 11.33 10.18
N LEU A 165 -8.57 12.01 10.47
CA LEU A 165 -7.44 11.46 11.23
C LEU A 165 -6.97 10.09 10.67
N VAL A 166 -6.77 10.04 9.35
CA VAL A 166 -6.28 8.83 8.68
C VAL A 166 -4.83 8.58 9.07
N ARG A 167 -4.51 7.40 9.58
CA ARG A 167 -3.18 7.05 10.07
C ARG A 167 -2.66 5.79 9.41
N PHE A 168 -1.34 5.72 9.27
CA PHE A 168 -0.68 4.47 8.93
C PHE A 168 -0.79 3.50 10.11
N PRO A 169 -1.15 2.23 9.89
CA PRO A 169 -1.29 1.27 10.98
C PRO A 169 0.09 0.92 11.56
N GLU A 170 0.30 1.24 12.82
CA GLU A 170 1.51 0.88 13.52
C GLU A 170 1.56 -0.63 13.81
N GLY A 171 2.77 -1.21 13.78
CA GLY A 171 2.94 -2.66 13.94
C GLY A 171 2.71 -3.49 12.67
N VAL A 172 2.14 -2.93 11.60
CA VAL A 172 2.05 -3.56 10.28
C VAL A 172 3.32 -3.24 9.51
N ARG A 173 4.12 -4.27 9.18
CA ARG A 173 5.41 -4.10 8.48
C ARG A 173 5.34 -4.29 6.97
N LEU A 174 4.28 -4.90 6.47
CA LEU A 174 4.04 -5.11 5.04
C LEU A 174 2.55 -4.88 4.77
N GLY A 175 2.25 -4.00 3.82
CA GLY A 175 0.88 -3.63 3.46
C GLY A 175 0.33 -2.46 4.27
N GLU A 176 1.16 -1.74 5.02
CA GLU A 176 0.81 -0.50 5.72
C GLU A 176 0.31 0.58 4.75
N ASP A 177 0.93 0.68 3.58
CA ASP A 177 0.52 1.58 2.50
C ASP A 177 -0.88 1.24 1.98
N ALA A 178 -1.13 -0.05 1.73
CA ALA A 178 -2.45 -0.51 1.32
C ALA A 178 -3.48 -0.20 2.42
N ALA A 179 -3.18 -0.51 3.67
CA ALA A 179 -4.10 -0.25 4.78
C ALA A 179 -4.42 1.25 4.93
N PHE A 180 -3.43 2.12 4.76
CA PHE A 180 -3.64 3.56 4.72
C PHE A 180 -4.58 3.97 3.58
N LEU A 181 -4.33 3.51 2.34
CA LEU A 181 -5.16 3.85 1.18
C LEU A 181 -6.58 3.25 1.27
N PHE A 182 -6.73 2.07 1.88
CA PHE A 182 -8.03 1.46 2.15
C PHE A 182 -8.87 2.27 3.14
N THR A 183 -8.24 3.16 3.90
CA THR A 183 -8.94 4.12 4.76
C THR A 183 -9.11 5.48 4.08
N LEU A 184 -8.08 5.98 3.41
CA LEU A 184 -8.05 7.31 2.81
C LEU A 184 -9.14 7.47 1.74
N TYR A 185 -9.23 6.52 0.80
CA TYR A 185 -10.18 6.64 -0.32
C TYR A 185 -11.65 6.57 0.10
N PRO A 186 -12.07 5.66 1.01
CA PRO A 186 -13.47 5.62 1.46
C PRO A 186 -13.98 6.88 2.16
N VAL A 187 -13.10 7.67 2.76
CA VAL A 187 -13.49 8.88 3.52
C VAL A 187 -13.29 10.18 2.74
N ALA A 188 -12.68 10.11 1.55
CA ALA A 188 -12.41 11.28 0.73
C ALA A 188 -13.62 11.71 -0.11
N HIS A 189 -13.78 13.03 -0.24
CA HIS A 189 -14.71 13.65 -1.19
C HIS A 189 -13.91 14.20 -2.38
N GLY A 190 -14.12 13.62 -3.56
CA GLY A 190 -13.35 13.97 -4.76
C GLY A 190 -11.96 13.30 -4.79
N ILE A 191 -11.80 12.38 -5.73
CA ILE A 191 -10.53 11.68 -5.97
C ILE A 191 -10.21 11.77 -7.45
N GLU A 192 -9.03 12.33 -7.76
CA GLU A 192 -8.52 12.46 -9.12
C GLU A 192 -7.37 11.49 -9.36
N LEU A 193 -7.45 10.73 -10.44
CA LEU A 193 -6.35 9.94 -10.96
C LEU A 193 -5.76 10.66 -12.16
N ILE A 194 -4.45 10.96 -12.13
CA ILE A 194 -3.74 11.61 -13.23
C ILE A 194 -2.65 10.67 -13.79
N PRO A 195 -2.46 10.63 -15.12
CA PRO A 195 -1.46 9.77 -15.74
C PRO A 195 -0.02 10.28 -15.59
N ASP A 196 0.12 11.49 -15.05
CA ASP A 196 1.41 12.16 -14.88
C ASP A 196 2.36 11.31 -14.03
N LYS A 197 3.60 11.14 -14.48
CA LYS A 197 4.65 10.39 -13.78
C LYS A 197 5.45 11.36 -12.90
N LEU A 198 4.96 11.54 -11.66
CA LEU A 198 5.48 12.57 -10.76
C LEU A 198 6.50 12.06 -9.73
N TYR A 199 6.75 10.74 -9.73
CA TYR A 199 7.62 10.07 -8.76
C TYR A 199 8.62 9.15 -9.45
N ARG A 200 9.85 9.07 -8.94
CA ARG A 200 10.94 8.23 -9.42
C ARG A 200 11.19 7.15 -8.38
N TYR A 201 10.63 5.97 -8.63
CA TYR A 201 10.73 4.81 -7.74
C TYR A 201 12.03 4.05 -8.03
N ARG A 202 12.96 4.07 -7.08
CA ARG A 202 14.25 3.38 -7.22
C ARG A 202 14.13 1.93 -6.79
N MET A 203 14.36 1.04 -7.74
CA MET A 203 14.34 -0.41 -7.51
C MET A 203 15.73 -0.89 -7.05
N VAL A 204 16.01 -0.78 -5.77
CA VAL A 204 17.27 -1.26 -5.19
C VAL A 204 17.19 -2.77 -4.99
N GLY A 205 18.23 -3.53 -5.44
CA GLY A 205 18.32 -4.97 -5.19
C GLY A 205 18.39 -5.24 -3.69
N GLY A 206 17.43 -6.00 -3.16
CA GLY A 206 17.33 -6.30 -1.72
C GLY A 206 16.03 -5.84 -1.04
N SER A 207 15.09 -5.28 -1.80
CA SER A 207 13.75 -4.96 -1.30
C SER A 207 13.11 -6.17 -0.60
N LEU A 208 12.40 -5.93 0.50
CA LEU A 208 11.70 -6.92 1.35
C LEU A 208 10.81 -7.93 0.59
N THR A 209 10.56 -7.69 -0.71
CA THR A 209 9.71 -8.51 -1.57
C THR A 209 10.42 -9.70 -2.25
N HIS A 210 11.74 -9.86 -2.16
CA HIS A 210 12.51 -10.84 -2.97
C HIS A 210 12.91 -12.15 -2.28
N ALA A 211 12.65 -12.36 -0.98
CA ALA A 211 13.02 -13.59 -0.27
C ALA A 211 11.87 -14.63 -0.31
N LEU A 212 11.63 -15.28 -1.47
CA LEU A 212 10.48 -16.19 -1.63
C LEU A 212 10.81 -17.69 -1.59
N ASP A 213 12.06 -18.08 -1.47
CA ASP A 213 12.46 -19.49 -1.57
C ASP A 213 12.59 -20.22 -0.22
N ASP A 214 12.46 -19.50 0.91
CA ASP A 214 12.47 -20.07 2.26
C ASP A 214 11.04 -20.22 2.80
N PRO A 215 10.60 -21.44 3.22
CA PRO A 215 9.28 -21.63 3.83
C PRO A 215 8.99 -20.72 5.01
N SER A 216 10.00 -20.38 5.82
CA SER A 216 9.84 -19.44 6.93
C SER A 216 9.59 -18.00 6.45
N ALA A 217 10.16 -17.60 5.33
CA ALA A 217 9.90 -16.31 4.71
C ALA A 217 8.46 -16.25 4.15
N LEU A 218 7.99 -17.35 3.55
CA LEU A 218 6.62 -17.45 3.07
C LEU A 218 5.60 -17.35 4.22
N ALA A 219 5.83 -18.06 5.32
CA ALA A 219 4.96 -17.99 6.50
C ALA A 219 4.92 -16.58 7.10
N ARG A 220 6.09 -15.92 7.20
CA ARG A 220 6.17 -14.50 7.63
C ARG A 220 5.40 -13.58 6.69
N LYS A 221 5.54 -13.73 5.38
CA LYS A 221 4.81 -12.94 4.38
C LYS A 221 3.29 -13.10 4.54
N VAL A 222 2.79 -14.34 4.65
CA VAL A 222 1.37 -14.60 4.86
C VAL A 222 0.89 -13.97 6.17
N ALA A 223 1.64 -14.13 7.26
CA ALA A 223 1.29 -13.53 8.56
C ALA A 223 1.21 -11.99 8.50
N GLN A 224 2.09 -11.36 7.71
CA GLN A 224 2.08 -9.90 7.50
C GLN A 224 0.84 -9.47 6.70
N HIS A 225 0.48 -10.18 5.61
CA HIS A 225 -0.76 -9.89 4.88
C HIS A 225 -1.99 -10.02 5.77
N LEU A 226 -2.07 -11.08 6.60
CA LEU A 226 -3.18 -11.25 7.54
C LEU A 226 -3.23 -10.11 8.56
N GLY A 227 -2.08 -9.65 9.07
CA GLY A 227 -2.02 -8.48 9.95
C GLY A 227 -2.49 -7.19 9.28
N ALA A 228 -2.18 -7.00 7.99
CA ALA A 228 -2.67 -5.86 7.23
C ALA A 228 -4.20 -5.93 7.04
N PHE A 229 -4.77 -7.11 6.75
CA PHE A 229 -6.23 -7.29 6.65
C PHE A 229 -6.93 -6.97 7.97
N GLU A 230 -6.41 -7.49 9.09
CA GLU A 230 -6.94 -7.20 10.43
C GLU A 230 -6.93 -5.71 10.73
N ALA A 231 -5.84 -5.00 10.40
CA ALA A 231 -5.74 -3.56 10.58
C ALA A 231 -6.77 -2.80 9.73
N ILE A 232 -6.93 -3.19 8.45
CA ILE A 232 -7.95 -2.61 7.56
C ILE A 232 -9.35 -2.84 8.13
N PHE A 233 -9.68 -4.06 8.48
CA PHE A 233 -11.03 -4.39 8.98
C PHE A 233 -11.33 -3.75 10.33
N ALA A 234 -10.36 -3.68 11.24
CA ALA A 234 -10.52 -2.97 12.51
C ALA A 234 -10.83 -1.48 12.28
N GLU A 235 -10.11 -0.83 11.37
CA GLU A 235 -10.35 0.57 11.05
C GLU A 235 -11.67 0.78 10.30
N TRP A 236 -12.03 -0.12 9.39
CA TRP A 236 -13.31 -0.08 8.69
C TRP A 236 -14.49 -0.28 9.64
N SER A 237 -14.42 -1.25 10.56
CA SER A 237 -15.46 -1.47 11.57
C SER A 237 -15.60 -0.27 12.51
N ARG A 238 -14.49 0.34 12.92
CA ARG A 238 -14.53 1.58 13.72
C ARG A 238 -15.23 2.74 13.01
N ARG A 239 -15.19 2.77 11.67
CA ARG A 239 -15.80 3.82 10.82
C ARG A 239 -17.14 3.43 10.23
N GLY A 240 -17.61 2.20 10.37
CA GLY A 240 -18.84 1.70 9.73
C GLY A 240 -18.70 1.55 8.21
N LEU A 241 -17.51 1.21 7.70
CA LEU A 241 -17.20 1.10 6.27
C LEU A 241 -17.23 -0.34 5.75
N GLU A 242 -17.36 -1.34 6.60
CA GLU A 242 -17.22 -2.76 6.28
C GLU A 242 -18.18 -3.25 5.20
N LEU A 243 -19.32 -2.59 5.04
CA LEU A 243 -20.34 -2.97 4.05
C LEU A 243 -20.21 -2.25 2.69
N LEU A 244 -19.18 -1.41 2.49
CA LEU A 244 -19.00 -0.68 1.23
C LEU A 244 -18.76 -1.61 0.02
N CYS A 245 -17.95 -2.66 0.19
CA CYS A 245 -17.59 -3.57 -0.91
C CYS A 245 -17.20 -4.98 -0.42
N PRO A 246 -18.05 -5.68 0.34
CA PRO A 246 -17.69 -6.93 1.01
C PRO A 246 -17.23 -8.03 0.04
N ALA A 247 -17.88 -8.16 -1.12
CA ALA A 247 -17.51 -9.16 -2.13
C ALA A 247 -16.09 -8.93 -2.71
N GLN A 248 -15.73 -7.67 -2.96
CA GLN A 248 -14.42 -7.29 -3.45
C GLN A 248 -13.36 -7.47 -2.37
N MET A 249 -13.66 -7.12 -1.11
CA MET A 249 -12.75 -7.31 0.02
C MET A 249 -12.39 -8.77 0.23
N VAL A 250 -13.36 -9.65 0.28
CA VAL A 250 -13.12 -11.11 0.39
C VAL A 250 -12.30 -11.62 -0.80
N THR A 251 -12.66 -11.18 -2.02
CA THR A 251 -11.92 -11.55 -3.24
C THR A 251 -10.46 -11.11 -3.16
N TRP A 252 -10.20 -9.88 -2.71
CA TRP A 252 -8.86 -9.34 -2.57
C TRP A 252 -8.03 -10.06 -1.51
N CYS A 253 -8.59 -10.34 -0.34
CA CYS A 253 -7.92 -11.13 0.70
C CYS A 253 -7.48 -12.51 0.17
N LEU A 254 -8.36 -13.18 -0.57
CA LEU A 254 -8.05 -14.47 -1.19
C LEU A 254 -7.01 -14.34 -2.30
N ASP A 255 -7.08 -13.30 -3.17
CA ASP A 255 -6.10 -13.09 -4.24
C ASP A 255 -4.70 -12.83 -3.71
N MET A 256 -4.59 -12.19 -2.56
CA MET A 256 -3.32 -11.92 -1.88
C MET A 256 -2.74 -13.16 -1.19
N THR A 257 -3.57 -14.12 -0.74
CA THR A 257 -3.11 -15.17 0.16
C THR A 257 -3.31 -16.59 -0.35
N ALA A 258 -4.34 -16.92 -1.14
CA ALA A 258 -4.73 -18.30 -1.45
C ALA A 258 -3.59 -19.14 -2.05
N PHE A 259 -2.78 -18.57 -2.93
CA PHE A 259 -1.66 -19.30 -3.53
C PHE A 259 -0.54 -19.59 -2.53
N ASP A 260 -0.27 -18.66 -1.64
CA ASP A 260 0.77 -18.79 -0.62
C ASP A 260 0.30 -19.77 0.48
N LEU A 261 -0.97 -19.74 0.86
CA LEU A 261 -1.57 -20.68 1.82
C LEU A 261 -1.44 -22.15 1.39
N VAL A 262 -1.61 -22.45 0.09
CA VAL A 262 -1.45 -23.82 -0.46
C VAL A 262 0.00 -24.31 -0.34
N ARG A 263 0.97 -23.41 -0.28
CA ARG A 263 2.42 -23.72 -0.25
C ARG A 263 2.99 -23.80 1.16
N LEU A 264 2.24 -23.38 2.16
CA LEU A 264 2.71 -23.43 3.55
C LEU A 264 2.81 -24.88 4.06
N PRO A 265 3.77 -25.16 4.95
CA PRO A 265 3.78 -26.41 5.70
C PRO A 265 2.46 -26.63 6.47
N ALA A 266 2.07 -27.87 6.70
CA ALA A 266 0.73 -28.21 7.19
C ALA A 266 0.30 -27.45 8.47
N LYS A 267 1.21 -27.32 9.44
CA LYS A 267 0.91 -26.64 10.72
C LYS A 267 0.73 -25.14 10.55
N GLU A 268 1.66 -24.47 9.87
CA GLU A 268 1.60 -23.05 9.58
C GLU A 268 0.44 -22.72 8.66
N GLY A 269 0.16 -23.58 7.68
CA GLY A 269 -0.97 -23.46 6.76
C GLY A 269 -2.31 -23.56 7.47
N ALA A 270 -2.49 -24.51 8.40
CA ALA A 270 -3.71 -24.62 9.20
C ALA A 270 -3.94 -23.37 10.06
N ALA A 271 -2.92 -22.88 10.73
CA ALA A 271 -3.01 -21.67 11.56
C ALA A 271 -3.36 -20.42 10.73
N ALA A 272 -2.72 -20.26 9.55
CA ALA A 272 -2.97 -19.11 8.67
C ALA A 272 -4.39 -19.16 8.05
N VAL A 273 -4.86 -20.34 7.65
CA VAL A 273 -6.22 -20.55 7.13
C VAL A 273 -7.26 -20.24 8.20
N ALA A 274 -7.08 -20.74 9.42
CA ALA A 274 -7.98 -20.46 10.54
C ALA A 274 -8.03 -18.95 10.84
N ARG A 275 -6.89 -18.28 10.88
CA ARG A 275 -6.79 -16.83 11.11
C ARG A 275 -7.51 -16.02 10.02
N LEU A 276 -7.30 -16.35 8.74
CA LEU A 276 -7.99 -15.69 7.63
C LEU A 276 -9.51 -15.87 7.72
N ALA A 277 -9.97 -17.12 7.93
CA ALA A 277 -11.39 -17.41 8.03
C ALA A 277 -12.03 -16.68 9.22
N GLN A 278 -11.38 -16.67 10.38
CA GLN A 278 -11.86 -15.94 11.56
C GLN A 278 -11.94 -14.43 11.30
N THR A 279 -10.88 -13.82 10.72
CA THR A 279 -10.88 -12.39 10.37
C THR A 279 -12.07 -12.03 9.47
N LEU A 280 -12.37 -12.87 8.47
CA LEU A 280 -13.49 -12.62 7.55
C LEU A 280 -14.85 -12.89 8.21
N ALA A 281 -14.95 -13.88 9.09
CA ALA A 281 -16.17 -14.21 9.81
C ALA A 281 -16.52 -13.14 10.87
N ASP A 282 -15.53 -12.58 11.55
CA ASP A 282 -15.72 -11.50 12.54
C ASP A 282 -16.36 -10.25 11.90
N VAL A 283 -16.04 -9.97 10.64
CA VAL A 283 -16.54 -8.79 9.91
C VAL A 283 -17.84 -9.08 9.17
N TYR A 284 -17.93 -10.22 8.47
CA TYR A 284 -19.00 -10.51 7.53
C TYR A 284 -19.92 -11.65 7.97
N GLY A 285 -19.69 -12.22 9.15
CA GLY A 285 -20.46 -13.37 9.65
C GLY A 285 -20.09 -14.69 8.97
N GLU A 286 -20.69 -15.80 9.42
CA GLU A 286 -20.39 -17.16 8.97
C GLU A 286 -20.57 -17.39 7.46
N ALA A 287 -21.41 -16.57 6.80
CA ALA A 287 -21.67 -16.67 5.37
C ALA A 287 -20.65 -15.90 4.48
N TRP A 288 -19.55 -15.40 5.03
CA TRP A 288 -18.57 -14.62 4.28
C TRP A 288 -18.07 -15.29 3.00
N ALA A 289 -17.98 -16.63 2.99
CA ALA A 289 -17.53 -17.41 1.83
C ALA A 289 -18.48 -17.35 0.61
N GLU A 290 -19.73 -16.90 0.82
CA GLU A 290 -20.73 -16.73 -0.23
C GLU A 290 -20.69 -15.33 -0.89
N LEU A 291 -19.99 -14.38 -0.30
CA LEU A 291 -19.92 -12.98 -0.77
C LEU A 291 -19.27 -12.79 -2.14
N PRO A 292 -18.20 -13.54 -2.53
CA PRO A 292 -17.58 -13.34 -3.83
C PRO A 292 -18.57 -13.57 -4.98
N ARG A 293 -18.62 -12.64 -5.94
CA ARG A 293 -19.56 -12.72 -7.07
C ARG A 293 -19.17 -13.80 -8.08
N GLN A 294 -17.88 -14.01 -8.29
CA GLN A 294 -17.37 -14.98 -9.26
C GLN A 294 -17.36 -16.39 -8.67
N GLN A 295 -17.94 -17.35 -9.39
CA GLN A 295 -18.10 -18.74 -8.92
C GLN A 295 -16.76 -19.39 -8.54
N ALA A 296 -15.69 -19.16 -9.30
CA ALA A 296 -14.37 -19.73 -9.00
C ALA A 296 -13.80 -19.20 -7.68
N VAL A 297 -13.97 -17.89 -7.41
CA VAL A 297 -13.54 -17.25 -6.15
C VAL A 297 -14.37 -17.74 -4.99
N ARG A 298 -15.68 -17.82 -5.14
CA ARG A 298 -16.59 -18.37 -4.12
C ARG A 298 -16.26 -19.82 -3.78
N ARG A 299 -15.91 -20.65 -4.77
CA ARG A 299 -15.45 -22.02 -4.52
C ARG A 299 -14.19 -22.04 -3.66
N THR A 300 -13.20 -21.22 -3.97
CA THR A 300 -11.98 -21.10 -3.15
C THR A 300 -12.29 -20.58 -1.75
N ALA A 301 -13.20 -19.61 -1.61
CA ALA A 301 -13.65 -19.11 -0.31
C ALA A 301 -14.25 -20.23 0.56
N ARG A 302 -15.13 -21.06 0.00
CA ARG A 302 -15.68 -22.24 0.69
C ARG A 302 -14.61 -23.24 1.09
N GLN A 303 -13.64 -23.52 0.21
CA GLN A 303 -12.52 -24.42 0.53
C GLN A 303 -11.65 -23.87 1.68
N VAL A 304 -11.47 -22.55 1.79
CA VAL A 304 -10.81 -21.92 2.94
C VAL A 304 -11.65 -22.10 4.21
N ALA A 305 -12.96 -21.88 4.15
CA ALA A 305 -13.87 -22.07 5.28
C ALA A 305 -13.90 -23.53 5.76
N ASP A 306 -13.99 -24.47 4.82
CA ASP A 306 -14.00 -25.91 5.12
C ASP A 306 -12.67 -26.35 5.75
N ALA A 307 -11.53 -25.88 5.22
CA ALA A 307 -10.21 -26.19 5.77
C ALA A 307 -10.03 -25.59 7.17
N ALA A 308 -10.53 -24.39 7.42
CA ALA A 308 -10.53 -23.77 8.75
C ALA A 308 -11.35 -24.59 9.75
N ALA A 309 -12.56 -25.00 9.38
CA ALA A 309 -13.45 -25.84 10.20
C ALA A 309 -12.84 -27.22 10.50
N ALA A 310 -12.08 -27.78 9.53
CA ALA A 310 -11.37 -29.05 9.70
C ALA A 310 -10.04 -28.93 10.45
N GLY A 311 -9.56 -27.72 10.74
CA GLY A 311 -8.25 -27.48 11.35
C GLY A 311 -7.07 -27.87 10.45
N THR A 312 -7.22 -27.75 9.13
CA THR A 312 -6.22 -28.16 8.13
C THR A 312 -5.68 -26.98 7.31
N GLY A 313 -4.56 -27.19 6.62
CA GLY A 313 -4.07 -26.27 5.60
C GLY A 313 -4.94 -26.30 4.34
N LEU A 314 -4.87 -25.22 3.54
CA LEU A 314 -5.61 -25.13 2.28
C LEU A 314 -5.04 -26.08 1.23
N THR A 315 -5.91 -26.83 0.59
CA THR A 315 -5.56 -27.66 -0.57
C THR A 315 -6.44 -27.28 -1.76
N LEU A 316 -5.81 -26.87 -2.85
CA LEU A 316 -6.48 -26.55 -4.10
C LEU A 316 -5.98 -27.46 -5.24
N GLY A 317 -6.89 -28.00 -6.02
CA GLY A 317 -6.54 -28.70 -7.26
C GLY A 317 -5.95 -27.73 -8.30
N LYS A 318 -5.08 -28.23 -9.18
CA LYS A 318 -4.47 -27.38 -10.26
C LYS A 318 -5.53 -26.62 -11.08
N ILE A 319 -6.66 -27.27 -11.37
CA ILE A 319 -7.76 -26.66 -12.13
C ILE A 319 -8.41 -25.52 -11.32
N ASP A 320 -8.58 -25.68 -10.00
CA ASP A 320 -9.17 -24.67 -9.15
C ASP A 320 -8.25 -23.45 -9.04
N ILE A 321 -6.94 -23.67 -8.91
CA ILE A 321 -5.93 -22.59 -8.94
C ILE A 321 -6.01 -21.79 -10.25
N VAL A 322 -6.04 -22.48 -11.39
CA VAL A 322 -6.15 -21.82 -12.69
C VAL A 322 -7.45 -21.04 -12.82
N ARG A 323 -8.59 -21.63 -12.46
CA ARG A 323 -9.89 -20.94 -12.49
C ARG A 323 -9.94 -19.74 -11.57
N PHE A 324 -9.38 -19.84 -10.38
CA PHE A 324 -9.28 -18.74 -9.43
C PHE A 324 -8.47 -17.56 -10.02
N PHE A 325 -7.27 -17.84 -10.56
CA PHE A 325 -6.44 -16.78 -11.14
C PHE A 325 -7.03 -16.20 -12.43
N LEU A 326 -7.69 -16.99 -13.26
CA LEU A 326 -8.44 -16.47 -14.41
C LEU A 326 -9.53 -15.50 -13.97
N ALA A 327 -10.22 -15.82 -12.89
CA ALA A 327 -11.29 -14.99 -12.35
C ALA A 327 -10.78 -13.70 -11.69
N THR A 328 -9.64 -13.74 -10.98
CA THR A 328 -9.13 -12.58 -10.23
C THR A 328 -8.16 -11.70 -11.05
N ARG A 329 -7.38 -12.30 -11.95
CA ARG A 329 -6.25 -11.61 -12.65
C ARG A 329 -6.34 -11.64 -14.18
N GLY A 330 -7.28 -12.40 -14.73
CA GLY A 330 -7.48 -12.54 -16.18
C GLY A 330 -6.48 -13.48 -16.86
N LEU A 331 -6.72 -13.74 -18.15
CA LEU A 331 -5.97 -14.72 -18.95
C LEU A 331 -4.49 -14.38 -19.10
N ARG A 332 -4.16 -13.10 -19.34
CA ARG A 332 -2.77 -12.64 -19.59
C ARG A 332 -1.86 -12.93 -18.39
N ALA A 333 -2.32 -12.63 -17.18
CA ALA A 333 -1.55 -12.90 -15.97
C ALA A 333 -1.38 -14.39 -15.66
N CYS A 334 -2.36 -15.23 -16.03
CA CYS A 334 -2.26 -16.68 -15.91
C CYS A 334 -1.20 -17.27 -16.83
N VAL A 335 -1.16 -16.87 -18.11
CA VAL A 335 -0.18 -17.34 -19.09
C VAL A 335 1.24 -16.99 -18.66
N GLN A 336 1.48 -15.77 -18.20
CA GLN A 336 2.81 -15.33 -17.72
C GLN A 336 3.31 -16.14 -16.51
N ARG A 337 2.42 -16.70 -15.69
CA ARG A 337 2.79 -17.49 -14.51
C ARG A 337 2.98 -18.98 -14.78
N VAL A 338 2.34 -19.52 -15.81
CA VAL A 338 2.49 -20.93 -16.24
C VAL A 338 3.78 -21.12 -17.05
N LEU A 339 4.29 -20.04 -17.67
CA LEU A 339 5.53 -20.06 -18.46
C LEU A 339 6.81 -19.79 -17.64
N ARG A 340 6.66 -19.52 -16.34
CA ARG A 340 7.75 -19.42 -15.34
C ARG A 340 7.72 -20.63 -14.41
#